data_97a1c30a697e62498529213fba89cf90
#
_entry.id   97a1c30a697e62498529213fba89cf90
#
_cell.length_a   1.000
_cell.length_b   1.000
_cell.length_c   1.000
_cell.angle_alpha   90.00
_cell.angle_beta   90.00
_cell.angle_gamma   90.00
#
_symmetry.space_group_name_H-M   'P 1'
#
loop_
_entity.id
_entity.type
_entity.pdbx_description
1 polymer ?
#
loop_
_entity_poly.entity_id
_entity_poly.type
_entity_poly.pdbx_seq_one_letter_code
_entity_poly.pdbx_strand_id
1 'polypeptide(L)'
;MAMIRVASVPVHVSTNLFDGRPTAVDLGAERLPIVALARVRHEDSAYPAAIGPRTLFEVETAKVRLALSFAHRTRRWTLEGLDRAA
;
A
#
# COMPACT_ATOMS: atom_id res chain seq x y z
N MET A 1 8.26 8.09 -14.27
CA MET A 1 7.59 6.89 -14.81
C MET A 1 6.21 6.76 -14.24
N ALA A 2 5.28 6.35 -15.06
CA ALA A 2 3.91 6.18 -14.62
C ALA A 2 3.75 4.83 -13.92
N MET A 3 3.08 4.84 -12.78
CA MET A 3 2.74 3.62 -12.09
C MET A 3 1.59 2.93 -12.80
N ILE A 4 1.71 1.63 -13.05
CA ILE A 4 0.66 0.84 -13.66
C ILE A 4 -0.42 0.60 -12.62
N ARG A 5 -1.64 1.03 -12.91
CA ARG A 5 -2.77 0.74 -12.05
C ARG A 5 -3.20 -0.71 -12.23
N VAL A 6 -3.41 -1.38 -11.12
CA VAL A 6 -3.95 -2.74 -11.12
C VAL A 6 -5.34 -2.72 -10.50
N ALA A 7 -6.13 -3.74 -10.77
CA ALA A 7 -7.38 -3.92 -10.06
C ALA A 7 -7.06 -4.05 -8.58
N SER A 8 -7.86 -3.40 -7.72
CA SER A 8 -7.62 -3.43 -6.27
C SER A 8 -7.60 -4.87 -5.77
N VAL A 9 -6.46 -5.30 -5.26
CA VAL A 9 -6.24 -6.67 -4.82
C VAL A 9 -5.86 -6.66 -3.34
N PRO A 10 -6.58 -7.43 -2.51
CA PRO A 10 -6.19 -7.55 -1.10
C PRO A 10 -4.79 -8.13 -0.98
N VAL A 11 -3.97 -7.54 -0.11
CA VAL A 11 -2.62 -8.02 0.16
C VAL A 11 -2.38 -8.07 1.65
N HIS A 12 -1.44 -8.89 2.06
CA HIS A 12 -0.99 -8.92 3.44
C HIS A 12 0.23 -8.02 3.59
N VAL A 13 0.17 -7.13 4.57
CA VAL A 13 1.25 -6.17 4.83
C VAL A 13 1.65 -6.28 6.29
N SER A 14 2.94 -6.45 6.54
CA SER A 14 3.49 -6.36 7.88
C SER A 14 3.74 -4.90 8.22
N THR A 15 3.46 -4.52 9.46
CA THR A 15 3.59 -3.14 9.90
C THR A 15 4.48 -3.03 11.13
N ASN A 16 5.04 -1.83 11.32
CA ASN A 16 5.78 -1.49 12.52
C ASN A 16 4.81 -1.34 13.68
N LEU A 17 5.13 -1.95 14.83
CA LEU A 17 4.26 -1.92 16.00
C LEU A 17 4.12 -0.53 16.63
N PHE A 18 5.11 0.35 16.43
CA PHE A 18 5.12 1.66 17.07
C PHE A 18 4.34 2.71 16.29
N ASP A 19 4.47 2.73 14.96
CA ASP A 19 3.87 3.80 14.15
C ASP A 19 2.92 3.29 13.06
N GLY A 20 2.79 1.98 12.91
CA GLY A 20 1.89 1.39 11.92
C GLY A 20 2.38 1.47 10.47
N ARG A 21 3.62 1.91 10.24
CA ARG A 21 4.16 1.99 8.89
C ARG A 21 4.37 0.61 8.29
N PRO A 22 4.09 0.43 6.99
CA PRO A 22 4.32 -0.86 6.35
C PRO A 22 5.83 -1.17 6.29
N THR A 23 6.18 -2.41 6.61
CA THR A 23 7.57 -2.87 6.61
C THR A 23 7.85 -3.95 5.59
N ALA A 24 6.83 -4.71 5.18
CA ALA A 24 6.96 -5.73 4.16
C ALA A 24 5.60 -6.01 3.54
N VAL A 25 5.60 -6.44 2.28
CA VAL A 25 4.38 -6.79 1.54
C VAL A 25 4.50 -8.21 1.03
N ASP A 26 3.45 -9.00 1.21
CA ASP A 26 3.37 -10.35 0.67
C ASP A 26 2.65 -10.29 -0.68
N LEU A 27 3.38 -10.60 -1.75
CA LEU A 27 2.84 -10.69 -3.10
C LEU A 27 2.91 -12.15 -3.55
N GLY A 28 1.78 -12.83 -3.49
CA GLY A 28 1.73 -14.26 -3.82
C GLY A 28 2.62 -15.05 -2.87
N ALA A 29 3.58 -15.78 -3.43
CA ALA A 29 4.52 -16.57 -2.66
C ALA A 29 5.74 -15.78 -2.19
N GLU A 30 5.85 -14.52 -2.58
CA GLU A 30 7.04 -13.71 -2.31
C GLU A 30 6.76 -12.63 -1.27
N ARG A 31 7.66 -12.52 -0.30
CA ARG A 31 7.63 -11.45 0.69
C ARG A 31 8.64 -10.39 0.29
N LEU A 32 8.18 -9.16 0.12
CA LEU A 32 9.02 -8.05 -0.30
C LEU A 32 9.21 -7.08 0.86
N PRO A 33 10.41 -7.01 1.43
CA PRO A 33 10.71 -5.98 2.44
C PRO A 33 10.65 -4.59 1.79
N ILE A 34 10.07 -3.65 2.52
CA ILE A 34 10.01 -2.27 2.07
C ILE A 34 11.32 -1.58 2.46
N VAL A 35 12.00 -1.02 1.46
CA VAL A 35 13.29 -0.36 1.68
C VAL A 35 13.15 1.15 1.83
N ALA A 36 12.07 1.74 1.32
CA ALA A 36 11.83 3.16 1.45
C ALA A 36 10.34 3.46 1.38
N LEU A 37 9.92 4.47 2.13
CA LEU A 37 8.57 5.02 2.08
C LEU A 37 8.64 6.32 1.28
N ALA A 38 8.16 6.31 0.05
CA ALA A 38 8.28 7.44 -0.86
C ALA A 38 7.22 8.50 -0.59
N ARG A 39 6.00 8.11 -0.26
CA ARG A 39 4.91 9.05 -0.09
C ARG A 39 3.81 8.47 0.79
N VAL A 40 3.21 9.33 1.60
CA VAL A 40 2.02 8.98 2.40
C VAL A 40 0.97 10.06 2.17
N ARG A 41 -0.26 9.64 1.92
CA ARG A 41 -1.36 10.57 1.73
C ARG A 41 -2.61 10.04 2.42
N HIS A 42 -3.23 10.91 3.22
CA HIS A 42 -4.49 10.60 3.89
C HIS A 42 -5.65 11.10 3.05
N GLU A 43 -6.64 10.25 2.83
CA GLU A 43 -7.86 10.60 2.11
C GLU A 43 -9.06 10.35 3.01
N ASP A 44 -9.66 11.43 3.51
CA ASP A 44 -10.69 11.35 4.54
C ASP A 44 -12.12 11.57 4.02
N SER A 45 -12.30 12.28 2.92
CA SER A 45 -13.62 12.80 2.57
C SER A 45 -14.12 12.44 1.17
N ALA A 46 -13.32 11.79 0.34
CA ALA A 46 -13.66 11.57 -1.07
C ALA A 46 -14.38 10.25 -1.35
N TYR A 47 -14.71 9.48 -0.31
CA TYR A 47 -15.21 8.12 -0.49
C TYR A 47 -16.61 7.94 0.05
N PRO A 48 -17.39 6.99 -0.54
CA PRO A 48 -18.66 6.61 0.05
C PRO A 48 -18.49 6.20 1.51
N ALA A 49 -19.52 6.45 2.31
CA ALA A 49 -19.50 6.15 3.74
C ALA A 49 -19.13 4.68 4.03
N ALA A 50 -19.46 3.77 3.11
CA ALA A 50 -19.15 2.35 3.28
C ALA A 50 -17.65 2.05 3.24
N ILE A 51 -16.88 2.83 2.48
CA ILE A 51 -15.43 2.66 2.36
C ILE A 51 -14.70 3.40 3.48
N GLY A 52 -15.16 4.59 3.81
CA GLY A 52 -14.59 5.41 4.86
C GLY A 52 -13.21 5.97 4.49
N PRO A 53 -12.51 6.55 5.47
CA PRO A 53 -11.18 7.11 5.24
C PRO A 53 -10.14 6.04 5.00
N ARG A 54 -9.14 6.39 4.20
CA ARG A 54 -8.00 5.51 3.94
C ARG A 54 -6.70 6.30 3.85
N THR A 55 -5.59 5.59 4.04
CA THR A 55 -4.25 6.16 3.85
C THR A 55 -3.59 5.46 2.68
N LEU A 56 -3.02 6.24 1.79
CA LEU A 56 -2.29 5.74 0.63
C LEU A 56 -0.80 5.82 0.90
N PHE A 57 -0.10 4.72 0.62
CA PHE A 57 1.34 4.64 0.79
C PHE A 57 1.98 4.30 -0.55
N GLU A 58 2.96 5.09 -0.98
CA GLU A 58 3.84 4.70 -2.07
C GLU A 58 5.13 4.21 -1.44
N VAL A 59 5.46 2.95 -1.67
CA VAL A 59 6.60 2.29 -1.04
C VAL A 59 7.52 1.71 -2.10
N GLU A 60 8.79 1.61 -1.76
CA GLU A 60 9.80 1.02 -2.63
C GLU A 60 10.32 -0.26 -2.01
N THR A 61 10.42 -1.30 -2.83
CA THR A 61 11.09 -2.54 -2.49
C THR A 61 12.30 -2.68 -3.40
N ALA A 62 13.09 -3.72 -3.20
CA ALA A 62 14.26 -3.97 -4.05
C ALA A 62 13.89 -4.25 -5.51
N LYS A 63 12.65 -4.68 -5.77
CA LYS A 63 12.22 -5.09 -7.11
C LYS A 63 11.24 -4.14 -7.77
N VAL A 64 10.33 -3.55 -6.98
CA VAL A 64 9.22 -2.78 -7.53
C VAL A 64 8.87 -1.63 -6.58
N ARG A 65 8.18 -0.63 -7.14
CA ARG A 65 7.50 0.40 -6.36
C ARG A 65 6.02 0.04 -6.31
N LEU A 66 5.42 0.16 -5.16
CA LEU A 66 4.03 -0.24 -4.94
C LEU A 66 3.22 0.94 -4.39
N ALA A 67 1.96 1.01 -4.82
CA ALA A 67 0.97 1.88 -4.22
C ALA A 67 0.02 1.01 -3.40
N LEU A 68 -0.02 1.24 -2.09
CA LEU A 68 -0.84 0.49 -1.16
C LEU A 68 -1.88 1.41 -0.55
N SER A 69 -3.06 0.88 -0.28
CA SER A 69 -4.05 1.61 0.50
C SER A 69 -4.42 0.83 1.76
N PHE A 70 -4.58 1.56 2.85
CA PHE A 70 -5.05 1.00 4.11
C PHE A 70 -6.40 1.62 4.45
N ALA A 71 -7.45 0.80 4.46
CA ALA A 71 -8.80 1.23 4.82
C ALA A 71 -8.94 1.19 6.33
N HIS A 72 -9.17 2.35 6.96
CA HIS A 72 -9.20 2.45 8.42
C HIS A 72 -10.37 1.72 9.07
N ARG A 73 -11.50 1.64 8.39
CA ARG A 73 -12.68 0.95 8.94
C ARG A 73 -12.51 -0.55 9.00
N THR A 74 -12.01 -1.14 7.91
CA THR A 74 -11.88 -2.58 7.79
C THR A 74 -10.51 -3.08 8.19
N ARG A 75 -9.53 -2.16 8.33
CA ARG A 75 -8.13 -2.47 8.59
C ARG A 75 -7.54 -3.41 7.56
N ARG A 76 -7.93 -3.21 6.30
CA ARG A 76 -7.46 -4.02 5.19
C ARG A 76 -6.51 -3.25 4.31
N TRP A 77 -5.50 -3.95 3.84
CA TRP A 77 -4.53 -3.43 2.88
C TRP A 77 -4.90 -3.90 1.49
N THR A 78 -4.74 -3.00 0.52
CA THR A 78 -5.05 -3.27 -0.87
C THR A 78 -3.92 -2.75 -1.74
N LEU A 79 -3.52 -3.55 -2.74
CA LEU A 79 -2.56 -3.11 -3.74
C LEU A 79 -3.32 -2.34 -4.82
N GLU A 80 -2.93 -1.08 -5.05
CA GLU A 80 -3.59 -0.18 -6.01
C GLU A 80 -2.78 0.06 -7.27
N GLY A 81 -1.48 -0.08 -7.19
CA GLY A 81 -0.60 0.17 -8.32
C GLY A 81 0.75 -0.48 -8.18
N LEU A 82 1.42 -0.65 -9.31
CA LEU A 82 2.70 -1.31 -9.40
C LEU A 82 3.57 -0.60 -10.44
N ASP A 83 4.83 -0.36 -10.09
CA ASP A 83 5.82 0.17 -11.01
C ASP A 83 7.13 -0.56 -10.80
N ARG A 84 7.66 -1.14 -11.86
CA ARG A 84 8.94 -1.84 -11.78
C ARG A 84 10.07 -0.85 -11.55
N ALA A 85 10.89 -1.15 -10.57
CA ALA A 85 12.12 -0.41 -10.37
C ALA A 85 13.02 -0.61 -11.59
N ALA A 86 13.46 0.49 -12.15
CA ALA A 86 14.31 0.45 -13.32
C ALA A 86 15.72 -0.03 -12.98
#